data_df764433a3b631c66b3ec6d0d417d16a
#
_entry.id   df764433a3b631c66b3ec6d0d417d16a
#
_cell.length_a   1.000
_cell.length_b   1.000
_cell.length_c   1.000
_cell.angle_alpha   90.00
_cell.angle_beta   90.00
_cell.angle_gamma   90.00
#
_symmetry.space_group_name_H-M   'P 1'
#
loop_
_entity.id
_entity.type
_entity.pdbx_description
1 polymer ?
#
loop_
_entity_poly.entity_id
_entity_poly.type
_entity_poly.pdbx_seq_one_letter_code
_entity_poly.pdbx_strand_id
1 'polypeptide(L)'
;TPIIIIMQRLDEDDLCGYLQKLEPDEWVVLSLPVIEIDDDGKERPLWEFKHTLAELHELEEKSGWVFETQYMQNPRPITGLMYEREFKTYEVLPVTKKHKVKAYVDTADTGEDFLCCIVYVETEIGNFILDVYYTQAAMETTEPETARILTKWEVEEAIIESNNGGRGFARKVEENCRILGNRRTVVRWFHQGENKDIRIFSHSNEVQNLTHFPKEWAHLWPKFHKAITQYKKQGRNTHDDAPDALTGTVEKRPDGKQSISRLKQIF
;
A
#
# COMPACT_ATOMS: atom_id res chain seq x y z
N THR A 1 -17.38 38.05 16.24
CA THR A 1 -17.81 36.67 16.52
C THR A 1 -16.59 35.79 16.54
N PRO A 2 -16.32 35.00 17.59
CA PRO A 2 -15.18 34.10 17.62
C PRO A 2 -15.32 33.03 16.55
N ILE A 3 -14.22 32.66 15.89
CA ILE A 3 -14.12 31.57 14.94
C ILE A 3 -13.32 30.45 15.61
N ILE A 4 -13.83 29.23 15.59
CA ILE A 4 -13.14 28.04 16.10
C ILE A 4 -13.00 27.05 14.95
N ILE A 5 -11.77 26.60 14.71
CA ILE A 5 -11.44 25.61 13.69
C ILE A 5 -10.88 24.37 14.40
N ILE A 6 -11.49 23.24 14.17
CA ILE A 6 -11.05 21.93 14.70
C ILE A 6 -10.78 21.04 13.50
N MET A 7 -9.52 20.64 13.30
CA MET A 7 -9.13 19.77 12.20
C MET A 7 -7.86 18.99 12.53
N GLN A 8 -7.65 17.88 11.82
CA GLN A 8 -6.35 17.21 11.77
C GLN A 8 -5.44 17.97 10.81
N ARG A 9 -4.15 18.06 11.13
CA ARG A 9 -3.16 18.60 10.22
C ARG A 9 -2.90 17.59 9.10
N LEU A 10 -2.91 18.06 7.86
CA LEU A 10 -2.72 17.23 6.66
C LEU A 10 -1.52 17.67 5.83
N ASP A 11 -1.22 18.97 5.83
CA ASP A 11 -0.13 19.59 5.07
C ASP A 11 0.32 20.87 5.78
N GLU A 12 1.50 21.38 5.45
CA GLU A 12 1.97 22.68 5.98
C GLU A 12 1.08 23.84 5.55
N ASP A 13 0.49 23.74 4.37
CA ASP A 13 -0.38 24.75 3.75
C ASP A 13 -1.88 24.41 3.88
N ASP A 14 -2.24 23.49 4.77
CA ASP A 14 -3.64 23.26 5.10
C ASP A 14 -4.29 24.53 5.70
N LEU A 15 -5.61 24.52 5.89
CA LEU A 15 -6.33 25.70 6.36
C LEU A 15 -5.72 26.31 7.62
N CYS A 16 -5.34 25.51 8.61
CA CYS A 16 -4.69 26.00 9.82
C CYS A 16 -3.31 26.60 9.52
N GLY A 17 -2.48 25.94 8.71
CA GLY A 17 -1.18 26.45 8.31
C GLY A 17 -1.28 27.75 7.49
N TYR A 18 -2.23 27.83 6.58
CA TYR A 18 -2.50 29.03 5.82
C TYR A 18 -2.88 30.22 6.70
N LEU A 19 -3.83 30.04 7.62
CA LEU A 19 -4.29 31.09 8.53
C LEU A 19 -3.19 31.55 9.49
N GLN A 20 -2.40 30.64 10.03
CA GLN A 20 -1.26 30.98 10.89
C GLN A 20 -0.16 31.78 10.14
N LYS A 21 0.04 31.51 8.84
CA LYS A 21 0.97 32.29 8.01
C LYS A 21 0.41 33.66 7.65
N LEU A 22 -0.90 33.76 7.42
CA LEU A 22 -1.56 35.01 7.01
C LEU A 22 -1.69 35.98 8.17
N GLU A 23 -2.11 35.52 9.34
CA GLU A 23 -2.45 36.31 10.52
C GLU A 23 -1.91 35.68 11.80
N PRO A 24 -0.55 35.64 11.98
CA PRO A 24 0.08 34.84 13.04
C PRO A 24 -0.33 35.26 14.47
N ASP A 25 -0.68 36.51 14.69
CA ASP A 25 -1.02 37.06 16.01
C ASP A 25 -2.53 37.01 16.31
N GLU A 26 -3.36 36.66 15.34
CA GLU A 26 -4.83 36.64 15.47
C GLU A 26 -5.36 35.29 15.97
N TRP A 27 -4.54 34.22 15.91
CA TRP A 27 -4.96 32.85 16.20
C TRP A 27 -4.30 32.29 17.45
N VAL A 28 -5.13 31.73 18.34
CA VAL A 28 -4.65 30.88 19.44
C VAL A 28 -4.63 29.43 18.95
N VAL A 29 -3.45 28.84 18.89
CA VAL A 29 -3.26 27.47 18.40
C VAL A 29 -3.13 26.51 19.57
N LEU A 30 -4.03 25.51 19.62
CA LEU A 30 -3.93 24.40 20.54
C LEU A 30 -3.48 23.17 19.74
N SER A 31 -2.23 22.73 19.95
CA SER A 31 -1.69 21.50 19.39
C SER A 31 -1.68 20.41 20.46
N LEU A 32 -2.20 19.23 20.11
CA LEU A 32 -2.35 18.08 21.03
C LEU A 32 -1.72 16.83 20.36
N PRO A 33 -0.37 16.73 20.33
CA PRO A 33 0.30 15.54 19.81
C PRO A 33 0.00 14.32 20.68
N VAL A 34 -0.12 13.14 20.06
CA VAL A 34 -0.46 11.90 20.81
C VAL A 34 0.65 11.40 21.72
N ILE A 35 1.90 11.80 21.45
CA ILE A 35 3.06 11.58 22.34
C ILE A 35 3.59 12.95 22.76
N GLU A 36 3.69 13.15 24.05
CA GLU A 36 4.29 14.32 24.65
C GLU A 36 5.62 13.94 25.34
N ILE A 37 6.50 14.91 25.44
CA ILE A 37 7.74 14.78 26.22
C ILE A 37 7.54 15.58 27.51
N ASP A 38 7.66 14.92 28.65
CA ASP A 38 7.58 15.57 29.95
C ASP A 38 8.84 16.37 30.30
N ASP A 39 8.81 17.06 31.45
CA ASP A 39 9.90 17.91 31.91
C ASP A 39 11.20 17.11 32.17
N ASP A 40 11.12 15.81 32.37
CA ASP A 40 12.26 14.91 32.56
C ASP A 40 12.76 14.32 31.24
N GLY A 41 12.19 14.71 30.11
CA GLY A 41 12.57 14.23 28.77
C GLY A 41 12.02 12.84 28.43
N LYS A 42 11.01 12.35 29.17
CA LYS A 42 10.39 11.05 28.92
C LYS A 42 9.14 11.20 28.08
N GLU A 43 8.97 10.27 27.18
CA GLU A 43 7.75 10.18 26.40
C GLU A 43 6.58 9.68 27.24
N ARG A 44 5.42 10.28 27.02
CA ARG A 44 4.13 9.83 27.57
C ARG A 44 3.04 9.98 26.53
N PRO A 45 2.01 9.09 26.53
CA PRO A 45 0.85 9.30 25.70
C PRO A 45 0.06 10.50 26.20
N LEU A 46 -0.45 11.32 25.30
CA LEU A 46 -1.38 12.40 25.62
C LEU A 46 -2.60 11.89 26.42
N TRP A 47 -3.05 10.68 26.11
CA TRP A 47 -4.20 10.06 26.75
C TRP A 47 -3.91 8.60 27.13
N GLU A 48 -3.31 8.40 28.30
CA GLU A 48 -2.85 7.10 28.82
C GLU A 48 -3.96 6.02 28.91
N PHE A 49 -5.22 6.43 29.16
CA PHE A 49 -6.35 5.50 29.24
C PHE A 49 -6.77 4.93 27.90
N LYS A 50 -6.34 5.54 26.79
CA LYS A 50 -6.72 5.14 25.44
C LYS A 50 -5.60 4.41 24.71
N HIS A 51 -4.37 4.88 24.88
CA HIS A 51 -3.21 4.38 24.14
C HIS A 51 -2.01 4.22 25.05
N THR A 52 -1.32 3.11 24.91
CA THR A 52 0.02 2.90 25.48
C THR A 52 1.08 3.44 24.53
N LEU A 53 2.26 3.80 25.04
CA LEU A 53 3.41 4.18 24.20
C LEU A 53 3.77 3.08 23.19
N ALA A 54 3.71 1.82 23.59
CA ALA A 54 4.03 0.70 22.71
C ALA A 54 3.09 0.63 21.50
N GLU A 55 1.77 0.86 21.71
CA GLU A 55 0.80 0.93 20.62
C GLU A 55 1.03 2.14 19.71
N LEU A 56 1.41 3.29 20.27
CA LEU A 56 1.70 4.50 19.51
C LEU A 56 2.96 4.33 18.67
N HIS A 57 4.03 3.74 19.20
CA HIS A 57 5.23 3.44 18.42
C HIS A 57 4.99 2.38 17.33
N GLU A 58 4.17 1.36 17.61
CA GLU A 58 3.76 0.41 16.57
C GLU A 58 2.97 1.13 15.45
N LEU A 59 2.12 2.09 15.79
CA LEU A 59 1.39 2.90 14.82
C LEU A 59 2.32 3.82 14.02
N GLU A 60 3.32 4.42 14.67
CA GLU A 60 4.36 5.22 14.04
C GLU A 60 5.14 4.41 13.00
N GLU A 61 5.61 3.21 13.38
CA GLU A 61 6.30 2.31 12.44
C GLU A 61 5.46 1.95 11.22
N LYS A 62 4.16 1.78 11.39
CA LYS A 62 3.23 1.41 10.31
C LYS A 62 2.83 2.58 9.43
N SER A 63 2.60 3.74 10.01
CA SER A 63 1.98 4.88 9.30
C SER A 63 2.93 6.06 9.04
N GLY A 64 4.14 6.08 9.61
CA GLY A 64 5.22 7.01 9.33
C GLY A 64 4.79 8.47 9.16
N TRP A 65 4.77 8.98 7.92
CA TRP A 65 4.40 10.37 7.65
C TRP A 65 2.99 10.74 8.14
N VAL A 66 2.02 9.83 8.03
CA VAL A 66 0.65 10.05 8.53
C VAL A 66 0.67 10.21 10.05
N PHE A 67 1.47 9.40 10.75
CA PHE A 67 1.64 9.54 12.19
C PHE A 67 2.23 10.89 12.56
N GLU A 68 3.33 11.28 11.92
CA GLU A 68 3.98 12.56 12.16
C GLU A 68 3.04 13.75 11.89
N THR A 69 2.30 13.71 10.78
CA THR A 69 1.43 14.81 10.36
C THR A 69 0.17 14.90 11.19
N GLN A 70 -0.58 13.80 11.31
CA GLN A 70 -1.92 13.81 11.90
C GLN A 70 -1.92 13.55 13.39
N TYR A 71 -1.08 12.64 13.87
CA TYR A 71 -1.04 12.26 15.28
C TYR A 71 -0.08 13.14 16.09
N MET A 72 1.10 13.42 15.55
CA MET A 72 2.05 14.35 16.16
C MET A 72 1.75 15.82 15.83
N GLN A 73 0.81 16.09 14.92
CA GLN A 73 0.42 17.43 14.46
C GLN A 73 1.57 18.27 13.94
N ASN A 74 2.57 17.60 13.36
CA ASN A 74 3.78 18.18 12.79
C ASN A 74 3.82 17.95 11.28
N PRO A 75 3.02 18.69 10.48
CA PRO A 75 3.00 18.54 9.04
C PRO A 75 4.34 18.96 8.44
N ARG A 76 4.85 18.15 7.55
CA ARG A 76 6.06 18.43 6.76
C ARG A 76 5.74 18.33 5.28
N PRO A 77 6.45 19.03 4.39
CA PRO A 77 6.24 18.91 2.97
C PRO A 77 6.35 17.45 2.52
N ILE A 78 5.39 17.02 1.72
CA ILE A 78 5.43 15.71 1.10
C ILE A 78 6.39 15.80 -0.10
N THR A 79 7.65 15.51 0.08
CA THR A 79 8.67 15.54 -0.97
C THR A 79 9.34 14.18 -1.12
N GLY A 80 9.97 13.95 -2.28
CA GLY A 80 10.79 12.77 -2.52
C GLY A 80 10.02 11.60 -3.12
N LEU A 81 10.64 10.43 -3.00
CA LEU A 81 10.10 9.17 -3.51
C LEU A 81 9.15 8.54 -2.50
N MET A 82 8.14 7.81 -3.00
CA MET A 82 7.18 7.10 -2.15
C MET A 82 7.88 6.07 -1.27
N TYR A 83 8.82 5.35 -1.84
CA TYR A 83 9.60 4.31 -1.18
C TYR A 83 11.03 4.80 -1.01
N GLU A 84 11.32 5.41 0.15
CA GLU A 84 12.61 6.08 0.42
C GLU A 84 13.73 5.10 0.76
N ARG A 85 13.39 3.97 1.35
CA ARG A 85 14.35 2.93 1.72
C ARG A 85 14.44 1.89 0.62
N GLU A 86 15.58 1.22 0.52
CA GLU A 86 15.71 0.05 -0.33
C GLU A 86 14.75 -1.07 0.16
N PHE A 87 14.13 -1.76 -0.79
CA PHE A 87 13.31 -2.92 -0.48
C PHE A 87 14.19 -4.07 0.01
N LYS A 88 13.67 -4.84 0.95
CA LYS A 88 14.32 -6.07 1.41
C LYS A 88 14.44 -7.05 0.26
N THR A 89 15.56 -7.75 0.18
CA THR A 89 15.79 -8.76 -0.86
C THR A 89 16.09 -10.13 -0.27
N TYR A 90 15.88 -11.18 -1.06
CA TYR A 90 16.20 -12.55 -0.71
C TYR A 90 16.95 -13.25 -1.85
N GLU A 91 17.86 -14.16 -1.50
CA GLU A 91 18.55 -15.07 -2.44
C GLU A 91 17.91 -16.47 -2.39
N VAL A 92 17.52 -16.91 -1.21
CA VAL A 92 16.85 -18.18 -0.98
C VAL A 92 15.48 -17.91 -0.38
N LEU A 93 14.45 -18.47 -1.00
CA LEU A 93 13.07 -18.29 -0.54
C LEU A 93 12.87 -18.97 0.82
N PRO A 94 12.59 -18.24 1.92
CA PRO A 94 12.49 -18.81 3.27
C PRO A 94 11.10 -19.41 3.53
N VAL A 95 10.60 -20.21 2.59
CA VAL A 95 9.23 -20.74 2.68
C VAL A 95 9.22 -22.24 2.86
N THR A 96 8.20 -22.72 3.54
CA THR A 96 7.88 -24.15 3.69
C THR A 96 6.64 -24.49 2.87
N LYS A 97 6.37 -25.78 2.67
CA LYS A 97 5.15 -26.26 1.98
C LYS A 97 3.83 -25.81 2.60
N LYS A 98 3.87 -25.20 3.79
CA LYS A 98 2.66 -24.67 4.48
C LYS A 98 2.26 -23.28 4.02
N HIS A 99 3.16 -22.54 3.38
CA HIS A 99 2.88 -21.19 2.91
C HIS A 99 2.11 -21.23 1.60
N LYS A 100 1.13 -20.34 1.49
CA LYS A 100 0.27 -20.23 0.31
C LYS A 100 0.89 -19.32 -0.72
N VAL A 101 0.87 -19.74 -1.98
CA VAL A 101 1.17 -18.88 -3.11
C VAL A 101 -0.10 -18.13 -3.48
N LYS A 102 -0.01 -16.82 -3.51
CA LYS A 102 -1.08 -15.90 -3.86
C LYS A 102 -0.72 -15.06 -5.07
N ALA A 103 -1.71 -14.46 -5.69
CA ALA A 103 -1.52 -13.44 -6.70
C ALA A 103 -2.47 -12.27 -6.47
N TYR A 104 -1.98 -11.07 -6.77
CA TYR A 104 -2.77 -9.85 -6.84
C TYR A 104 -2.67 -9.27 -8.25
N VAL A 105 -3.80 -8.89 -8.83
CA VAL A 105 -3.85 -8.39 -10.20
C VAL A 105 -4.64 -7.08 -10.22
N ASP A 106 -3.95 -5.99 -10.57
CA ASP A 106 -4.58 -4.74 -11.00
C ASP A 106 -4.75 -4.81 -12.52
N THR A 107 -6.00 -4.69 -13.00
CA THR A 107 -6.33 -4.88 -14.40
C THR A 107 -6.36 -3.55 -15.14
N ALA A 108 -5.76 -3.51 -16.35
CA ALA A 108 -5.97 -2.45 -17.32
C ALA A 108 -6.95 -2.91 -18.39
N ASP A 109 -7.89 -2.05 -18.77
CA ASP A 109 -8.88 -2.38 -19.82
C ASP A 109 -8.34 -1.97 -21.20
N THR A 110 -8.13 -0.69 -21.40
CA THR A 110 -7.59 -0.12 -22.65
C THR A 110 -6.87 1.20 -22.34
N GLY A 111 -5.87 1.54 -23.14
CA GLY A 111 -5.22 2.84 -23.07
C GLY A 111 -3.78 2.80 -22.57
N GLU A 112 -3.41 3.79 -21.74
CA GLU A 112 -2.06 3.99 -21.26
C GLU A 112 -1.75 3.20 -19.97
N ASP A 113 -2.76 2.59 -19.34
CA ASP A 113 -2.61 1.89 -18.06
C ASP A 113 -1.94 0.52 -18.22
N PHE A 114 -1.26 0.08 -17.19
CA PHE A 114 -0.60 -1.22 -17.16
C PHE A 114 -1.41 -2.25 -16.38
N LEU A 115 -1.56 -3.44 -16.94
CA LEU A 115 -1.87 -4.60 -16.13
C LEU A 115 -0.66 -4.92 -15.24
N CYS A 116 -0.90 -5.12 -13.95
CA CYS A 116 0.11 -5.55 -13.00
C CYS A 116 -0.36 -6.80 -12.24
N CYS A 117 0.23 -7.95 -12.56
CA CYS A 117 0.02 -9.21 -11.83
C CYS A 117 1.25 -9.52 -11.00
N ILE A 118 1.09 -9.61 -9.70
CA ILE A 118 2.15 -9.91 -8.73
C ILE A 118 1.86 -11.27 -8.09
N VAL A 119 2.77 -12.23 -8.26
CA VAL A 119 2.72 -13.54 -7.59
C VAL A 119 3.65 -13.51 -6.39
N TYR A 120 3.15 -13.93 -5.24
CA TYR A 120 3.91 -13.88 -3.99
C TYR A 120 3.55 -15.00 -3.02
N VAL A 121 4.46 -15.27 -2.11
CA VAL A 121 4.20 -16.13 -0.95
C VAL A 121 4.01 -15.26 0.28
N GLU A 122 2.86 -15.40 0.93
CA GLU A 122 2.56 -14.74 2.18
C GLU A 122 3.12 -15.55 3.35
N THR A 123 3.91 -14.91 4.20
CA THR A 123 4.50 -15.47 5.41
C THR A 123 4.24 -14.54 6.60
N GLU A 124 4.52 -14.98 7.81
CA GLU A 124 4.39 -14.14 9.01
C GLU A 124 5.29 -12.88 8.97
N ILE A 125 6.44 -12.97 8.32
CA ILE A 125 7.42 -11.88 8.25
C ILE A 125 7.26 -10.97 7.02
N GLY A 126 6.37 -11.29 6.08
CA GLY A 126 6.12 -10.48 4.89
C GLY A 126 5.72 -11.30 3.66
N ASN A 127 5.66 -10.60 2.55
CA ASN A 127 5.34 -11.12 1.22
C ASN A 127 6.62 -11.29 0.41
N PHE A 128 6.90 -12.50 -0.05
CA PHE A 128 8.04 -12.83 -0.89
C PHE A 128 7.59 -12.89 -2.35
N ILE A 129 8.00 -11.92 -3.16
CA ILE A 129 7.58 -11.79 -4.55
C ILE A 129 8.27 -12.84 -5.40
N LEU A 130 7.50 -13.65 -6.12
CA LEU A 130 7.99 -14.75 -6.96
C LEU A 130 8.05 -14.38 -8.43
N ASP A 131 7.03 -13.65 -8.91
CA ASP A 131 6.92 -13.25 -10.31
C ASP A 131 6.11 -11.97 -10.45
N VAL A 132 6.42 -11.18 -11.48
CA VAL A 132 5.69 -9.96 -11.82
C VAL A 132 5.46 -9.92 -13.33
N TYR A 133 4.19 -9.78 -13.72
CA TYR A 133 3.82 -9.50 -15.08
C TYR A 133 3.25 -8.09 -15.17
N TYR A 134 4.02 -7.19 -15.75
CA TYR A 134 3.73 -5.76 -15.84
C TYR A 134 3.79 -5.32 -17.30
N THR A 135 2.63 -5.03 -17.91
CA THR A 135 2.48 -4.83 -19.36
C THR A 135 1.30 -3.95 -19.73
N GLN A 136 1.41 -3.30 -20.89
CA GLN A 136 0.31 -2.57 -21.56
C GLN A 136 -0.33 -3.39 -22.70
N ALA A 137 -0.09 -4.69 -22.76
CA ALA A 137 -0.70 -5.53 -23.79
C ALA A 137 -2.21 -5.60 -23.59
N ALA A 138 -2.95 -5.78 -24.71
CA ALA A 138 -4.39 -5.89 -24.71
C ALA A 138 -4.91 -7.12 -23.94
N MET A 139 -6.17 -7.08 -23.51
CA MET A 139 -6.78 -8.14 -22.68
C MET A 139 -6.69 -9.53 -23.30
N GLU A 140 -6.83 -9.63 -24.63
CA GLU A 140 -6.72 -10.90 -25.36
C GLU A 140 -5.37 -11.58 -25.16
N THR A 141 -4.33 -10.81 -24.83
CA THR A 141 -2.99 -11.31 -24.52
C THR A 141 -2.81 -11.51 -23.03
N THR A 142 -3.31 -10.57 -22.21
CA THR A 142 -3.05 -10.58 -20.78
C THR A 142 -3.88 -11.60 -20.02
N GLU A 143 -5.09 -11.93 -20.49
CA GLU A 143 -5.96 -12.97 -19.90
C GLU A 143 -5.32 -14.37 -19.94
N PRO A 144 -4.89 -14.91 -21.09
CA PRO A 144 -4.24 -16.22 -21.15
C PRO A 144 -2.86 -16.23 -20.49
N GLU A 145 -2.12 -15.12 -20.58
CA GLU A 145 -0.79 -15.04 -19.97
C GLU A 145 -0.88 -15.01 -18.44
N THR A 146 -1.84 -14.26 -17.87
CA THR A 146 -2.11 -14.29 -16.43
C THR A 146 -2.46 -15.71 -15.99
N ALA A 147 -3.35 -16.40 -16.67
CA ALA A 147 -3.70 -17.78 -16.34
C ALA A 147 -2.49 -18.75 -16.42
N ARG A 148 -1.58 -18.53 -17.39
CA ARG A 148 -0.35 -19.31 -17.52
C ARG A 148 0.59 -19.07 -16.31
N ILE A 149 0.73 -17.83 -15.89
CA ILE A 149 1.54 -17.45 -14.71
C ILE A 149 0.95 -18.06 -13.44
N LEU A 150 -0.36 -17.94 -13.23
CA LEU A 150 -1.04 -18.54 -12.07
C LEU A 150 -0.86 -20.07 -12.04
N THR A 151 -0.87 -20.71 -13.20
CA THR A 151 -0.65 -22.16 -13.34
C THR A 151 0.79 -22.55 -13.08
N LYS A 152 1.76 -21.82 -13.66
CA LYS A 152 3.21 -22.02 -13.46
C LYS A 152 3.59 -22.02 -11.98
N TRP A 153 3.03 -21.08 -11.23
CA TRP A 153 3.38 -20.88 -9.82
C TRP A 153 2.45 -21.62 -8.85
N GLU A 154 1.54 -22.45 -9.38
CA GLU A 154 0.57 -23.21 -8.57
C GLU A 154 -0.19 -22.31 -7.57
N VAL A 155 -0.57 -21.11 -8.02
CA VAL A 155 -1.25 -20.12 -7.19
C VAL A 155 -2.53 -20.70 -6.60
N GLU A 156 -2.71 -20.55 -5.28
CA GLU A 156 -3.91 -21.04 -4.58
C GLU A 156 -5.04 -20.00 -4.62
N GLU A 157 -4.71 -18.73 -4.46
CA GLU A 157 -5.68 -17.64 -4.46
C GLU A 157 -5.17 -16.49 -5.32
N ALA A 158 -5.95 -16.10 -6.31
CA ALA A 158 -5.72 -14.92 -7.14
C ALA A 158 -6.82 -13.88 -6.84
N ILE A 159 -6.42 -12.69 -6.42
CA ILE A 159 -7.31 -11.56 -6.16
C ILE A 159 -7.17 -10.57 -7.31
N ILE A 160 -8.27 -10.28 -7.99
CA ILE A 160 -8.29 -9.43 -9.19
C ILE A 160 -9.16 -8.20 -8.92
N GLU A 161 -8.62 -7.00 -9.16
CA GLU A 161 -9.43 -5.79 -9.13
C GLU A 161 -10.40 -5.78 -10.31
N SER A 162 -11.67 -5.47 -10.02
CA SER A 162 -12.75 -5.55 -11.02
C SER A 162 -13.18 -4.20 -11.57
N ASN A 163 -12.39 -3.17 -11.35
CA ASN A 163 -12.62 -1.86 -11.92
C ASN A 163 -12.49 -1.94 -13.46
N ASN A 164 -13.26 -1.13 -14.19
CA ASN A 164 -13.11 -0.98 -15.65
C ASN A 164 -13.04 -2.29 -16.45
N GLY A 165 -14.00 -3.22 -16.24
CA GLY A 165 -14.03 -4.47 -17.01
C GLY A 165 -13.34 -5.67 -16.32
N GLY A 166 -12.63 -5.48 -15.23
CA GLY A 166 -11.89 -6.54 -14.52
C GLY A 166 -12.71 -7.75 -14.08
N ARG A 167 -14.03 -7.62 -13.94
CA ARG A 167 -14.91 -8.77 -13.69
C ARG A 167 -14.97 -9.73 -14.89
N GLY A 168 -14.97 -9.20 -16.12
CA GLY A 168 -14.85 -9.99 -17.35
C GLY A 168 -13.51 -10.69 -17.42
N PHE A 169 -12.44 -9.94 -17.20
CA PHE A 169 -11.07 -10.43 -17.11
C PHE A 169 -10.92 -11.59 -16.10
N ALA A 170 -11.41 -11.43 -14.88
CA ALA A 170 -11.33 -12.46 -13.84
C ALA A 170 -12.00 -13.78 -14.26
N ARG A 171 -13.18 -13.71 -14.88
CA ARG A 171 -13.87 -14.88 -15.42
C ARG A 171 -13.09 -15.56 -16.53
N LYS A 172 -12.48 -14.77 -17.41
CA LYS A 172 -11.70 -15.30 -18.53
C LYS A 172 -10.40 -15.93 -18.07
N VAL A 173 -9.72 -15.33 -17.09
CA VAL A 173 -8.56 -15.93 -16.43
C VAL A 173 -8.93 -17.26 -15.78
N GLU A 174 -10.06 -17.34 -15.06
CA GLU A 174 -10.53 -18.60 -14.45
C GLU A 174 -10.80 -19.67 -15.51
N GLU A 175 -11.47 -19.32 -16.62
CA GLU A 175 -11.71 -20.21 -17.75
C GLU A 175 -10.39 -20.72 -18.35
N ASN A 176 -9.43 -19.83 -18.61
CA ASN A 176 -8.12 -20.18 -19.15
C ASN A 176 -7.32 -21.07 -18.17
N CYS A 177 -7.40 -20.84 -16.86
CA CYS A 177 -6.81 -21.74 -15.86
C CYS A 177 -7.37 -23.14 -15.99
N ARG A 178 -8.70 -23.30 -16.16
CA ARG A 178 -9.33 -24.61 -16.33
C ARG A 178 -8.90 -25.30 -17.63
N ILE A 179 -8.75 -24.55 -18.73
CA ILE A 179 -8.23 -25.06 -20.00
C ILE A 179 -6.79 -25.59 -19.82
N LEU A 180 -5.97 -24.90 -19.02
CA LEU A 180 -4.60 -25.33 -18.70
C LEU A 180 -4.54 -26.48 -17.67
N GLY A 181 -5.69 -27.01 -17.25
CA GLY A 181 -5.76 -28.07 -16.24
C GLY A 181 -5.57 -27.60 -14.79
N ASN A 182 -5.44 -26.30 -14.58
CA ASN A 182 -5.32 -25.72 -13.26
C ASN A 182 -6.70 -25.62 -12.58
N ARG A 183 -6.92 -26.49 -11.62
CA ARG A 183 -8.14 -26.51 -10.78
C ARG A 183 -7.86 -26.07 -9.35
N ARG A 184 -6.61 -25.71 -9.04
CA ARG A 184 -6.18 -25.31 -7.69
C ARG A 184 -6.45 -23.83 -7.43
N THR A 185 -6.24 -22.97 -8.43
CA THR A 185 -6.37 -21.54 -8.26
C THR A 185 -7.83 -21.13 -8.06
N VAL A 186 -8.10 -20.50 -6.93
CA VAL A 186 -9.38 -19.82 -6.66
C VAL A 186 -9.25 -18.37 -7.10
N VAL A 187 -9.96 -18.00 -8.15
CA VAL A 187 -10.00 -16.60 -8.62
C VAL A 187 -11.09 -15.85 -7.89
N ARG A 188 -10.73 -14.79 -7.19
CA ARG A 188 -11.65 -13.85 -6.54
C ARG A 188 -11.52 -12.49 -7.20
N TRP A 189 -12.58 -11.75 -7.24
CA TRP A 189 -12.58 -10.38 -7.72
C TRP A 189 -13.35 -9.48 -6.77
N PHE A 190 -12.96 -8.22 -6.71
CA PHE A 190 -13.60 -7.21 -5.87
C PHE A 190 -13.52 -5.84 -6.56
N HIS A 191 -14.43 -4.95 -6.21
CA HIS A 191 -14.37 -3.57 -6.65
C HIS A 191 -13.57 -2.73 -5.66
N GLN A 192 -12.53 -2.03 -6.16
CA GLN A 192 -11.76 -1.09 -5.34
C GLN A 192 -12.43 0.29 -5.42
N GLY A 193 -12.88 0.80 -4.27
CA GLY A 193 -13.57 2.08 -4.18
C GLY A 193 -12.74 3.21 -3.56
N GLU A 194 -11.55 2.91 -3.07
CA GLU A 194 -10.68 3.91 -2.46
C GLU A 194 -9.82 4.62 -3.53
N ASN A 195 -9.47 5.88 -3.25
CA ASN A 195 -8.58 6.64 -4.13
C ASN A 195 -7.17 6.01 -4.12
N LYS A 196 -6.64 5.72 -5.31
CA LYS A 196 -5.34 5.06 -5.50
C LYS A 196 -4.19 5.80 -4.80
N ASP A 197 -4.08 7.12 -4.98
CA ASP A 197 -2.99 7.90 -4.39
C ASP A 197 -3.00 7.84 -2.87
N ILE A 198 -4.19 7.96 -2.26
CA ILE A 198 -4.35 7.87 -0.80
C ILE A 198 -3.99 6.47 -0.31
N ARG A 199 -4.43 5.44 -1.02
CA ARG A 199 -4.17 4.04 -0.68
C ARG A 199 -2.68 3.71 -0.73
N ILE A 200 -2.00 4.05 -1.83
CA ILE A 200 -0.57 3.87 -2.01
C ILE A 200 0.21 4.59 -0.91
N PHE A 201 -0.15 5.85 -0.66
CA PHE A 201 0.53 6.68 0.32
C PHE A 201 0.39 6.13 1.75
N SER A 202 -0.84 5.80 2.17
CA SER A 202 -1.11 5.32 3.54
C SER A 202 -0.48 3.96 3.85
N HIS A 203 -0.30 3.12 2.84
CA HIS A 203 0.33 1.79 2.99
C HIS A 203 1.82 1.76 2.63
N SER A 204 2.43 2.87 2.22
CA SER A 204 3.80 2.89 1.69
C SER A 204 4.84 2.30 2.64
N ASN A 205 4.77 2.63 3.93
CA ASN A 205 5.66 2.08 4.95
C ASN A 205 5.46 0.57 5.16
N GLU A 206 4.20 0.14 5.19
CA GLU A 206 3.85 -1.27 5.35
C GLU A 206 4.34 -2.08 4.15
N VAL A 207 4.16 -1.56 2.94
CA VAL A 207 4.70 -2.12 1.70
C VAL A 207 6.21 -2.29 1.78
N GLN A 208 6.96 -1.26 2.19
CA GLN A 208 8.42 -1.36 2.34
C GLN A 208 8.87 -2.33 3.44
N ASN A 209 8.13 -2.43 4.52
CA ASN A 209 8.47 -3.31 5.64
C ASN A 209 8.20 -4.79 5.34
N LEU A 210 7.12 -5.08 4.61
CA LEU A 210 6.62 -6.43 4.40
C LEU A 210 6.98 -7.04 3.05
N THR A 211 7.43 -6.25 2.06
CA THR A 211 7.75 -6.77 0.74
C THR A 211 9.23 -7.16 0.64
N HIS A 212 9.46 -8.38 0.14
CA HIS A 212 10.78 -8.93 -0.12
C HIS A 212 10.87 -9.32 -1.59
N PHE A 213 11.83 -8.77 -2.32
CA PHE A 213 12.08 -9.10 -3.72
C PHE A 213 13.24 -10.08 -3.89
N PRO A 214 13.28 -10.90 -4.96
CA PRO A 214 14.52 -11.60 -5.31
C PRO A 214 15.64 -10.59 -5.58
N LYS A 215 16.88 -10.93 -5.26
CA LYS A 215 18.02 -10.02 -5.35
C LYS A 215 18.17 -9.35 -6.72
N GLU A 216 17.86 -10.10 -7.78
CA GLU A 216 17.98 -9.62 -9.16
C GLU A 216 16.69 -8.98 -9.71
N TRP A 217 15.73 -8.58 -8.90
CA TRP A 217 14.42 -8.09 -9.36
C TRP A 217 14.49 -6.89 -10.34
N ALA A 218 15.55 -6.07 -10.25
CA ALA A 218 15.78 -4.99 -11.19
C ALA A 218 16.07 -5.51 -12.62
N HIS A 219 16.72 -6.67 -12.74
CA HIS A 219 16.98 -7.33 -14.01
C HIS A 219 15.81 -8.19 -14.49
N LEU A 220 15.12 -8.85 -13.56
CA LEU A 220 13.97 -9.68 -13.87
C LEU A 220 12.78 -8.85 -14.37
N TRP A 221 12.52 -7.70 -13.73
CA TRP A 221 11.36 -6.85 -14.02
C TRP A 221 11.74 -5.36 -14.12
N PRO A 222 12.55 -4.94 -15.12
CA PRO A 222 13.13 -3.59 -15.15
C PRO A 222 12.10 -2.47 -15.24
N LYS A 223 10.99 -2.66 -15.96
CA LYS A 223 9.92 -1.66 -16.04
C LYS A 223 9.18 -1.52 -14.71
N PHE A 224 8.86 -2.63 -14.06
CA PHE A 224 8.23 -2.65 -12.75
C PHE A 224 9.14 -2.06 -11.68
N HIS A 225 10.42 -2.47 -11.66
CA HIS A 225 11.43 -1.89 -10.76
C HIS A 225 11.49 -0.37 -10.87
N LYS A 226 11.55 0.14 -12.11
CA LYS A 226 11.56 1.59 -12.34
C LYS A 226 10.28 2.26 -11.85
N ALA A 227 9.11 1.67 -12.12
CA ALA A 227 7.82 2.20 -11.69
C ALA A 227 7.70 2.29 -10.17
N ILE A 228 8.25 1.32 -9.43
CA ILE A 228 8.27 1.33 -7.97
C ILE A 228 9.30 2.31 -7.42
N THR A 229 10.55 2.23 -7.86
CA THR A 229 11.65 2.98 -7.25
C THR A 229 11.67 4.47 -7.61
N GLN A 230 10.97 4.87 -8.67
CA GLN A 230 10.88 6.28 -9.09
C GLN A 230 9.51 6.91 -8.82
N TYR A 231 8.60 6.21 -8.15
CA TYR A 231 7.29 6.74 -7.80
C TYR A 231 7.40 7.84 -6.74
N LYS A 232 6.85 9.01 -7.05
CA LYS A 232 6.95 10.21 -6.21
C LYS A 232 5.78 10.29 -5.24
N LYS A 233 6.03 10.78 -4.03
CA LYS A 233 5.00 11.05 -3.03
C LYS A 233 4.04 12.15 -3.47
N GLN A 234 4.57 13.17 -4.14
CA GLN A 234 3.81 14.33 -4.61
C GLN A 234 4.25 14.69 -6.03
N GLY A 235 3.32 15.26 -6.78
CA GLY A 235 3.52 15.63 -8.17
C GLY A 235 2.97 14.59 -9.13
N ARG A 236 3.24 14.76 -10.42
CA ARG A 236 2.69 13.88 -11.45
C ARG A 236 3.55 12.61 -11.59
N ASN A 237 2.96 11.47 -11.33
CA ASN A 237 3.46 10.17 -11.73
C ASN A 237 2.83 9.78 -13.08
N THR A 238 3.58 9.10 -13.94
CA THR A 238 3.08 8.72 -15.27
C THR A 238 2.11 7.54 -15.15
N HIS A 239 2.40 6.61 -14.25
CA HIS A 239 1.61 5.40 -13.99
C HIS A 239 1.66 5.08 -12.49
N ASP A 240 0.54 4.60 -11.96
CA ASP A 240 0.39 4.19 -10.56
C ASP A 240 0.09 2.70 -10.39
N ASP A 241 -0.10 1.97 -11.48
CA ASP A 241 -0.55 0.57 -11.48
C ASP A 241 0.40 -0.38 -10.72
N ALA A 242 1.72 -0.18 -10.84
CA ALA A 242 2.70 -1.01 -10.13
C ALA A 242 2.69 -0.77 -8.61
N PRO A 243 2.76 0.49 -8.09
CA PRO A 243 2.60 0.78 -6.68
C PRO A 243 1.24 0.36 -6.13
N ASP A 244 0.17 0.51 -6.92
CA ASP A 244 -1.17 0.15 -6.53
C ASP A 244 -1.33 -1.36 -6.35
N ALA A 245 -0.89 -2.15 -7.33
CA ALA A 245 -0.88 -3.61 -7.23
C ALA A 245 -0.01 -4.11 -6.06
N LEU A 246 1.16 -3.48 -5.84
CA LEU A 246 2.03 -3.83 -4.73
C LEU A 246 1.37 -3.54 -3.38
N THR A 247 0.68 -2.40 -3.26
CA THR A 247 -0.13 -2.05 -2.09
C THR A 247 -1.23 -3.09 -1.85
N GLY A 248 -1.91 -3.54 -2.91
CA GLY A 248 -2.93 -4.58 -2.82
C GLY A 248 -2.43 -5.90 -2.23
N THR A 249 -1.16 -6.27 -2.44
CA THR A 249 -0.58 -7.48 -1.85
C THR A 249 -0.48 -7.40 -0.32
N VAL A 250 -0.30 -6.21 0.23
CA VAL A 250 -0.15 -5.98 1.66
C VAL A 250 -1.51 -5.76 2.32
N GLU A 251 -2.36 -4.92 1.75
CA GLU A 251 -3.71 -4.62 2.22
C GLU A 251 -4.59 -5.87 2.41
N LYS A 252 -4.39 -6.90 1.59
CA LYS A 252 -5.15 -8.18 1.66
C LYS A 252 -4.58 -9.18 2.65
N ARG A 253 -3.57 -8.83 3.43
CA ARG A 253 -3.07 -9.69 4.51
C ARG A 253 -4.11 -9.80 5.64
N PRO A 254 -4.20 -10.94 6.32
CA PRO A 254 -5.11 -11.12 7.46
C PRO A 254 -4.86 -10.10 8.59
N ASP A 255 -3.60 -9.75 8.80
CA ASP A 255 -3.17 -8.81 9.85
C ASP A 255 -3.49 -7.35 9.49
N GLY A 256 -3.49 -6.99 8.20
CA GLY A 256 -3.85 -5.65 7.70
C GLY A 256 -5.29 -5.24 8.08
N LYS A 257 -6.23 -6.18 8.11
CA LYS A 257 -7.61 -5.91 8.53
C LYS A 257 -7.74 -5.55 10.02
N GLN A 258 -6.83 -6.04 10.88
CA GLN A 258 -6.85 -5.69 12.31
C GLN A 258 -6.34 -4.27 12.56
N SER A 259 -5.38 -3.79 11.78
CA SER A 259 -4.86 -2.42 11.92
C SER A 259 -5.90 -1.37 11.48
N ILE A 260 -6.59 -1.58 10.37
CA ILE A 260 -7.63 -0.66 9.86
C ILE A 260 -8.90 -0.70 10.73
N SER A 261 -9.29 -1.88 11.22
CA SER A 261 -10.45 -1.98 12.14
C SER A 261 -10.15 -1.34 13.49
N ARG A 262 -8.91 -1.39 13.98
CA ARG A 262 -8.48 -0.65 15.17
C ARG A 262 -8.49 0.86 14.93
N LEU A 263 -8.02 1.32 13.75
CA LEU A 263 -8.10 2.74 13.38
C LEU A 263 -9.55 3.24 13.30
N LYS A 264 -10.48 2.44 12.74
CA LYS A 264 -11.92 2.79 12.69
C LYS A 264 -12.62 2.76 14.05
N GLN A 265 -12.05 2.13 15.06
CA GLN A 265 -12.55 2.16 16.44
C GLN A 265 -11.98 3.33 17.26
N ILE A 266 -10.99 4.05 16.71
CA ILE A 266 -10.35 5.20 17.32
C ILE A 266 -11.11 6.50 16.98
N PHE A 267 -11.94 6.49 15.95
CA PHE A 267 -12.88 7.54 15.56
C PHE A 267 -14.32 7.09 15.83
#